data_1f3aee4d25ecd54e78c0cf697fb5d6c4
#
_entry.id   1f3aee4d25ecd54e78c0cf697fb5d6c4
#
_cell.length_a   1.000
_cell.length_b   1.000
_cell.length_c   1.000
_cell.angle_alpha   90.00
_cell.angle_beta   90.00
_cell.angle_gamma   90.00
#
_symmetry.space_group_name_H-M   'P 1'
#
loop_
_entity.id
_entity.type
_entity.pdbx_description
1 polymer ?
#
loop_
_entity_poly.entity_id
_entity_poly.type
_entity_poly.pdbx_seq_one_letter_code
_entity_poly.pdbx_strand_id
1 'polypeptide(L)'
;MQDEIKIYLLSQFSAAIKMLENAIDLCPQDVWNQKNYFFDFWYISYHTIFWLDFYLTPIPENFKPYLNFGLTELDPEGILPERVYSKDELKVYLEHCKEKSKSVILKLDKQVADNSYKFGTLEIPFYELILYNMRHIQHHTGQLNLILRQQINSAPKWVRRTLE
;
A
#
# COMPACT_ATOMS: atom_id res chain seq x y z
N MET A 1 19.25 -5.48 -14.28
CA MET A 1 18.97 -4.09 -13.85
C MET A 1 20.15 -3.62 -13.03
N GLN A 2 20.59 -2.39 -13.21
CA GLN A 2 21.74 -1.88 -12.44
C GLN A 2 21.34 -1.79 -10.95
N ASP A 3 22.21 -2.23 -10.06
CA ASP A 3 21.89 -2.30 -8.61
C ASP A 3 21.55 -0.92 -8.00
N GLU A 4 22.12 0.15 -8.54
CA GLU A 4 21.80 1.52 -8.16
C GLU A 4 20.32 1.88 -8.39
N ILE A 5 19.71 1.42 -9.50
CA ILE A 5 18.31 1.68 -9.81
C ILE A 5 17.40 1.00 -8.77
N LYS A 6 17.75 -0.23 -8.34
CA LYS A 6 17.01 -0.93 -7.26
C LYS A 6 17.08 -0.17 -5.95
N ILE A 7 18.26 0.38 -5.61
CA ILE A 7 18.45 1.17 -4.39
C ILE A 7 17.59 2.45 -4.44
N TYR A 8 17.57 3.15 -5.58
CA TYR A 8 16.75 4.36 -5.72
C TYR A 8 15.26 4.03 -5.67
N LEU A 9 14.84 2.97 -6.35
CA LEU A 9 13.45 2.51 -6.33
C LEU A 9 13.03 2.11 -4.91
N LEU A 10 13.85 1.31 -4.21
CA LEU A 10 13.57 0.91 -2.84
C LEU A 10 13.47 2.10 -1.91
N SER A 11 14.39 3.05 -2.02
CA SER A 11 14.40 4.27 -1.20
C SER A 11 13.12 5.09 -1.35
N GLN A 12 12.61 5.26 -2.58
CA GLN A 12 11.37 6.00 -2.85
C GLN A 12 10.13 5.20 -2.49
N PHE A 13 10.14 3.90 -2.75
CA PHE A 13 9.05 3.01 -2.40
C PHE A 13 8.85 2.93 -0.87
N SER A 14 9.94 2.75 -0.14
CA SER A 14 9.92 2.75 1.33
C SER A 14 9.54 4.12 1.91
N ALA A 15 9.88 5.22 1.26
CA ALA A 15 9.42 6.55 1.65
C ALA A 15 7.90 6.69 1.50
N ALA A 16 7.32 6.14 0.43
CA ALA A 16 5.87 6.12 0.23
C ALA A 16 5.16 5.28 1.34
N ILE A 17 5.69 4.10 1.66
CA ILE A 17 5.18 3.27 2.77
C ILE A 17 5.29 4.03 4.11
N LYS A 18 6.43 4.69 4.37
CA LYS A 18 6.61 5.46 5.61
C LYS A 18 5.65 6.63 5.74
N MET A 19 5.27 7.26 4.64
CA MET A 19 4.24 8.31 4.65
C MET A 19 2.86 7.74 5.00
N LEU A 20 2.50 6.56 4.50
CA LEU A 20 1.26 5.85 4.86
C LEU A 20 1.27 5.48 6.36
N GLU A 21 2.35 4.90 6.85
CA GLU A 21 2.54 4.56 8.26
C GLU A 21 2.34 5.78 9.16
N ASN A 22 2.99 6.89 8.83
CA ASN A 22 2.88 8.13 9.60
C ASN A 22 1.45 8.69 9.61
N ALA A 23 0.68 8.52 8.52
CA ALA A 23 -0.73 8.93 8.47
C ALA A 23 -1.60 8.05 9.39
N ILE A 24 -1.38 6.74 9.40
CA ILE A 24 -2.07 5.79 10.28
C ILE A 24 -1.74 6.09 11.75
N ASP A 25 -0.47 6.33 12.08
CA ASP A 25 -0.03 6.66 13.44
C ASP A 25 -0.65 7.96 13.96
N LEU A 26 -0.71 9.00 13.13
CA LEU A 26 -1.24 10.31 13.52
C LEU A 26 -2.76 10.32 13.67
N CYS A 27 -3.49 9.42 13.04
CA CYS A 27 -4.95 9.40 13.06
C CYS A 27 -5.48 9.16 14.48
N PRO A 28 -6.29 10.05 15.06
CA PRO A 28 -6.94 9.79 16.34
C PRO A 28 -7.95 8.65 16.25
N GLN A 29 -8.27 8.03 17.40
CA GLN A 29 -9.17 6.87 17.42
C GLN A 29 -10.63 7.22 17.06
N ASP A 30 -11.07 8.42 17.38
CA ASP A 30 -12.38 8.93 16.98
C ASP A 30 -12.49 9.14 15.47
N VAL A 31 -11.45 9.66 14.82
CA VAL A 31 -11.38 9.79 13.35
C VAL A 31 -11.27 8.41 12.68
N TRP A 32 -10.51 7.48 13.28
CA TRP A 32 -10.41 6.11 12.79
C TRP A 32 -11.74 5.39 12.72
N ASN A 33 -12.60 5.61 13.74
CA ASN A 33 -13.89 4.94 13.88
C ASN A 33 -15.05 5.73 13.24
N GLN A 34 -14.81 6.93 12.69
CA GLN A 34 -15.86 7.67 11.99
C GLN A 34 -16.38 6.87 10.79
N LYS A 35 -17.72 6.81 10.71
CA LYS A 35 -18.39 6.29 9.53
C LYS A 35 -18.74 7.47 8.62
N ASN A 36 -17.97 7.67 7.59
CA ASN A 36 -18.28 8.56 6.49
C ASN A 36 -18.70 7.70 5.31
N TYR A 37 -19.91 7.87 4.81
CA TYR A 37 -20.60 7.03 3.82
C TYR A 37 -19.76 6.66 2.55
N PHE A 38 -18.61 7.28 2.33
CA PHE A 38 -17.81 7.05 1.12
C PHE A 38 -16.33 6.75 1.38
N PHE A 39 -15.72 7.17 2.50
CA PHE A 39 -14.27 7.01 2.72
C PHE A 39 -13.92 7.00 4.21
N ASP A 40 -14.13 5.86 4.86
CA ASP A 40 -13.65 5.66 6.23
C ASP A 40 -12.11 5.62 6.24
N PHE A 41 -11.48 6.31 7.17
CA PHE A 41 -10.02 6.37 7.28
C PHE A 41 -9.39 4.98 7.38
N TRP A 42 -9.96 4.11 8.21
CA TRP A 42 -9.51 2.73 8.35
C TRP A 42 -9.60 1.94 7.04
N TYR A 43 -10.69 2.15 6.27
CA TYR A 43 -10.91 1.43 5.02
C TYR A 43 -9.93 1.87 3.93
N ILE A 44 -9.70 3.18 3.77
CA ILE A 44 -8.67 3.68 2.83
C ILE A 44 -7.31 3.12 3.20
N SER A 45 -6.98 3.06 4.51
CA SER A 45 -5.73 2.48 4.99
C SER A 45 -5.63 0.99 4.65
N TYR A 46 -6.67 0.20 4.91
CA TYR A 46 -6.75 -1.21 4.57
C TYR A 46 -6.64 -1.44 3.06
N HIS A 47 -7.45 -0.75 2.27
CA HIS A 47 -7.43 -0.79 0.80
C HIS A 47 -6.02 -0.54 0.27
N THR A 48 -5.36 0.50 0.78
CA THR A 48 -4.00 0.83 0.33
C THR A 48 -3.01 -0.30 0.63
N ILE A 49 -3.08 -0.88 1.83
CA ILE A 49 -2.18 -1.96 2.26
C ILE A 49 -2.47 -3.26 1.49
N PHE A 50 -3.74 -3.58 1.28
CA PHE A 50 -4.15 -4.76 0.52
C PHE A 50 -3.60 -4.72 -0.91
N TRP A 51 -3.83 -3.63 -1.64
CA TRP A 51 -3.34 -3.47 -3.00
C TRP A 51 -1.82 -3.32 -3.06
N LEU A 52 -1.18 -2.75 -2.04
CA LEU A 52 0.27 -2.76 -1.91
C LEU A 52 0.79 -4.20 -1.90
N ASP A 53 0.20 -5.09 -1.10
CA ASP A 53 0.58 -6.50 -0.99
C ASP A 53 0.28 -7.27 -2.28
N PHE A 54 -0.90 -7.05 -2.86
CA PHE A 54 -1.34 -7.70 -4.10
C PHE A 54 -0.39 -7.40 -5.27
N TYR A 55 -0.08 -6.13 -5.51
CA TYR A 55 0.81 -5.73 -6.60
C TYR A 55 2.29 -6.09 -6.38
N LEU A 56 2.68 -6.47 -5.18
CA LEU A 56 3.99 -7.07 -4.89
C LEU A 56 4.03 -8.58 -5.16
N THR A 57 2.95 -9.19 -5.61
CA THR A 57 2.87 -10.61 -5.95
C THR A 57 3.00 -10.76 -7.47
N PRO A 58 4.14 -11.27 -8.01
CA PRO A 58 4.39 -11.27 -9.45
C PRO A 58 3.38 -12.07 -10.28
N ILE A 59 2.72 -13.04 -9.66
CA ILE A 59 1.68 -13.89 -10.28
C ILE A 59 0.41 -13.69 -9.44
N PRO A 60 -0.60 -12.91 -9.93
CA PRO A 60 -1.79 -12.56 -9.14
C PRO A 60 -2.55 -13.76 -8.58
N GLU A 61 -2.60 -14.87 -9.31
CA GLU A 61 -3.29 -16.10 -8.92
C GLU A 61 -2.67 -16.77 -7.70
N ASN A 62 -1.41 -16.46 -7.40
CA ASN A 62 -0.70 -16.96 -6.22
C ASN A 62 -0.90 -16.08 -4.98
N PHE A 63 -1.62 -14.96 -5.11
CA PHE A 63 -1.84 -14.05 -4.00
C PHE A 63 -2.64 -14.71 -2.88
N LYS A 64 -2.14 -14.53 -1.67
CA LYS A 64 -2.83 -14.88 -0.42
C LYS A 64 -2.72 -13.70 0.52
N PRO A 65 -3.82 -13.16 1.01
CA PRO A 65 -3.79 -12.07 1.97
C PRO A 65 -3.01 -12.47 3.22
N TYR A 66 -2.36 -11.50 3.82
CA TYR A 66 -1.61 -11.72 5.05
C TYR A 66 -2.54 -12.06 6.22
N LEU A 67 -2.21 -13.09 7.00
CA LEU A 67 -2.97 -13.54 8.18
C LEU A 67 -4.48 -13.74 7.88
N ASN A 68 -5.32 -13.05 8.67
CA ASN A 68 -6.78 -13.18 8.65
C ASN A 68 -7.48 -12.07 7.83
N PHE A 69 -6.74 -11.37 6.97
CA PHE A 69 -7.36 -10.40 6.07
C PHE A 69 -8.06 -11.12 4.92
N GLY A 70 -9.27 -10.66 4.58
CA GLY A 70 -10.07 -11.29 3.53
C GLY A 70 -9.69 -10.86 2.11
N LEU A 71 -10.43 -11.37 1.13
CA LEU A 71 -10.27 -11.07 -0.31
C LEU A 71 -11.35 -10.12 -0.82
N THR A 72 -12.04 -9.39 0.05
CA THR A 72 -13.16 -8.50 -0.30
C THR A 72 -12.78 -7.42 -1.32
N GLU A 73 -11.52 -6.99 -1.31
CA GLU A 73 -10.99 -6.03 -2.30
C GLU A 73 -10.95 -6.57 -3.74
N LEU A 74 -10.99 -7.89 -3.91
CA LEU A 74 -11.02 -8.55 -5.23
C LEU A 74 -12.44 -8.90 -5.67
N ASP A 75 -13.45 -8.64 -4.83
CA ASP A 75 -14.84 -8.90 -5.17
C ASP A 75 -15.34 -7.86 -6.19
N PRO A 76 -15.86 -8.30 -7.36
CA PRO A 76 -16.31 -7.40 -8.40
C PRO A 76 -17.53 -6.55 -8.00
N GLU A 77 -18.27 -6.95 -6.96
CA GLU A 77 -19.40 -6.20 -6.42
C GLU A 77 -18.96 -5.11 -5.40
N GLY A 78 -17.66 -5.03 -5.08
CA GLY A 78 -17.12 -4.03 -4.16
C GLY A 78 -17.59 -4.22 -2.72
N ILE A 79 -17.64 -5.47 -2.26
CA ILE A 79 -18.05 -5.82 -0.90
C ILE A 79 -17.00 -5.30 0.11
N LEU A 80 -17.48 -4.58 1.11
CA LEU A 80 -16.62 -4.13 2.22
C LEU A 80 -16.31 -5.27 3.18
N PRO A 81 -15.17 -5.20 3.91
CA PRO A 81 -14.89 -6.12 5.00
C PRO A 81 -16.01 -6.12 6.04
N GLU A 82 -16.32 -7.30 6.61
CA GLU A 82 -17.39 -7.48 7.60
C GLU A 82 -17.17 -6.68 8.89
N ARG A 83 -15.94 -6.29 9.17
CA ARG A 83 -15.56 -5.54 10.36
C ARG A 83 -14.53 -4.46 10.09
N VAL A 84 -14.48 -3.49 10.98
CA VAL A 84 -13.39 -2.51 11.03
C VAL A 84 -12.11 -3.19 11.51
N TYR A 85 -11.03 -3.02 10.77
CA TYR A 85 -9.70 -3.43 11.22
C TYR A 85 -9.10 -2.35 12.14
N SER A 86 -8.46 -2.78 13.23
CA SER A 86 -7.76 -1.87 14.14
C SER A 86 -6.47 -1.34 13.52
N LYS A 87 -5.95 -0.23 14.08
CA LYS A 87 -4.65 0.32 13.67
C LYS A 87 -3.53 -0.70 13.84
N ASP A 88 -3.52 -1.42 14.96
CA ASP A 88 -2.47 -2.39 15.25
C ASP A 88 -2.47 -3.54 14.25
N GLU A 89 -3.64 -4.05 13.86
CA GLU A 89 -3.75 -5.06 12.79
C GLU A 89 -3.20 -4.52 11.47
N LEU A 90 -3.57 -3.32 11.07
CA LEU A 90 -3.09 -2.75 9.80
C LEU A 90 -1.60 -2.39 9.85
N LYS A 91 -1.06 -2.01 10.99
CA LYS A 91 0.38 -1.78 11.16
C LYS A 91 1.19 -3.08 11.03
N VAL A 92 0.70 -4.18 11.59
CA VAL A 92 1.33 -5.50 11.41
C VAL A 92 1.29 -5.93 9.94
N TYR A 93 0.18 -5.68 9.25
CA TYR A 93 0.08 -5.96 7.81
C TYR A 93 1.03 -5.07 6.99
N LEU A 94 1.10 -3.78 7.32
CA LEU A 94 1.99 -2.85 6.64
C LEU A 94 3.47 -3.22 6.81
N GLU A 95 3.87 -3.68 8.00
CA GLU A 95 5.24 -4.17 8.23
C GLU A 95 5.56 -5.40 7.36
N HIS A 96 4.61 -6.36 7.25
CA HIS A 96 4.75 -7.45 6.29
C HIS A 96 4.96 -6.95 4.85
N CYS A 97 4.17 -5.97 4.40
CA CYS A 97 4.30 -5.38 3.07
C CYS A 97 5.65 -4.68 2.87
N LYS A 98 6.17 -4.02 3.90
CA LYS A 98 7.49 -3.37 3.90
C LYS A 98 8.59 -4.38 3.66
N GLU A 99 8.63 -5.47 4.41
CA GLU A 99 9.61 -6.54 4.21
C GLU A 99 9.46 -7.21 2.83
N LYS A 100 8.22 -7.48 2.40
CA LYS A 100 7.94 -8.02 1.07
C LYS A 100 8.44 -7.09 -0.04
N SER A 101 8.19 -5.78 0.06
CA SER A 101 8.65 -4.80 -0.92
C SER A 101 10.17 -4.79 -1.06
N LYS A 102 10.88 -4.80 0.06
CA LYS A 102 12.35 -4.90 0.10
C LYS A 102 12.85 -6.16 -0.60
N SER A 103 12.25 -7.31 -0.24
CA SER A 103 12.60 -8.59 -0.85
C SER A 103 12.34 -8.62 -2.36
N VAL A 104 11.19 -8.14 -2.80
CA VAL A 104 10.79 -8.12 -4.21
C VAL A 104 11.70 -7.19 -5.02
N ILE A 105 11.90 -5.95 -4.58
CA ILE A 105 12.68 -4.94 -5.32
C ILE A 105 14.16 -5.35 -5.42
N LEU A 106 14.75 -5.85 -4.34
CA LEU A 106 16.16 -6.27 -4.36
C LEU A 106 16.40 -7.50 -5.24
N LYS A 107 15.41 -8.39 -5.37
CA LYS A 107 15.48 -9.59 -6.21
C LYS A 107 15.10 -9.35 -7.68
N LEU A 108 14.64 -8.15 -8.04
CA LEU A 108 14.32 -7.85 -9.44
C LEU A 108 15.55 -8.07 -10.32
N ASP A 109 15.45 -9.00 -11.24
CA ASP A 109 16.36 -9.13 -12.38
C ASP A 109 15.65 -8.69 -13.67
N LYS A 110 16.35 -8.71 -14.78
CA LYS A 110 15.78 -8.28 -16.06
C LYS A 110 14.60 -9.17 -16.48
N GLN A 111 14.70 -10.47 -16.25
CA GLN A 111 13.66 -11.43 -16.65
C GLN A 111 12.37 -11.18 -15.86
N VAL A 112 12.48 -11.08 -14.54
CA VAL A 112 11.32 -10.81 -13.66
C VAL A 112 10.73 -9.42 -13.94
N ALA A 113 11.58 -8.41 -14.17
CA ALA A 113 11.16 -7.05 -14.42
C ALA A 113 10.35 -6.91 -15.73
N ASP A 114 10.72 -7.66 -16.76
CA ASP A 114 10.09 -7.63 -18.07
C ASP A 114 8.89 -8.59 -18.19
N ASN A 115 8.63 -9.45 -17.19
CA ASN A 115 7.45 -10.32 -17.19
C ASN A 115 6.18 -9.50 -17.22
N SER A 116 5.24 -9.87 -18.12
CA SER A 116 3.92 -9.26 -18.17
C SER A 116 3.10 -9.64 -16.94
N TYR A 117 2.62 -8.63 -16.23
CA TYR A 117 1.64 -8.76 -15.16
C TYR A 117 0.25 -8.51 -15.74
N LYS A 118 -0.68 -9.45 -15.48
CA LYS A 118 -2.07 -9.33 -15.98
C LYS A 118 -3.05 -9.48 -14.83
N PHE A 119 -3.90 -8.47 -14.67
CA PHE A 119 -5.03 -8.51 -13.74
C PHE A 119 -6.18 -7.65 -14.25
N GLY A 120 -7.34 -8.23 -14.47
CA GLY A 120 -8.47 -7.54 -15.10
C GLY A 120 -8.07 -6.97 -16.48
N THR A 121 -8.21 -5.66 -16.64
CA THR A 121 -7.79 -4.93 -17.85
C THR A 121 -6.35 -4.40 -17.80
N LEU A 122 -5.67 -4.56 -16.66
CA LEU A 122 -4.29 -4.12 -16.50
C LEU A 122 -3.34 -5.16 -17.07
N GLU A 123 -2.53 -4.77 -18.05
CA GLU A 123 -1.45 -5.58 -18.61
C GLU A 123 -0.21 -4.70 -18.79
N ILE A 124 0.78 -4.85 -17.91
CA ILE A 124 2.02 -4.05 -17.89
C ILE A 124 3.21 -4.90 -17.44
N PRO A 125 4.46 -4.51 -17.76
CA PRO A 125 5.64 -5.13 -17.18
C PRO A 125 5.65 -5.05 -15.66
N PHE A 126 6.18 -6.06 -14.99
CA PHE A 126 6.20 -6.09 -13.52
C PHE A 126 6.99 -4.91 -12.92
N TYR A 127 8.03 -4.43 -13.60
CA TYR A 127 8.76 -3.22 -13.19
C TYR A 127 7.85 -1.97 -13.20
N GLU A 128 7.03 -1.82 -14.23
CA GLU A 128 6.06 -0.72 -14.31
C GLU A 128 4.99 -0.84 -13.20
N LEU A 129 4.57 -2.08 -12.89
CA LEU A 129 3.65 -2.33 -11.78
C LEU A 129 4.21 -1.88 -10.43
N ILE A 130 5.52 -2.01 -10.17
CA ILE A 130 6.14 -1.48 -8.94
C ILE A 130 6.00 0.04 -8.87
N LEU A 131 6.19 0.76 -9.97
CA LEU A 131 5.97 2.22 -10.02
C LEU A 131 4.50 2.57 -9.86
N TYR A 132 3.61 1.82 -10.50
CA TYR A 132 2.16 1.95 -10.35
C TYR A 132 1.74 1.78 -8.88
N ASN A 133 2.23 0.74 -8.22
CA ASN A 133 1.97 0.45 -6.82
C ASN A 133 2.43 1.61 -5.91
N MET A 134 3.63 2.14 -6.11
CA MET A 134 4.12 3.31 -5.38
C MET A 134 3.19 4.52 -5.56
N ARG A 135 2.71 4.78 -6.77
CA ARG A 135 1.74 5.85 -7.06
C ARG A 135 0.41 5.63 -6.36
N HIS A 136 -0.06 4.37 -6.29
CA HIS A 136 -1.28 4.00 -5.59
C HIS A 136 -1.16 4.30 -4.08
N ILE A 137 -0.05 3.91 -3.44
CA ILE A 137 0.23 4.25 -2.04
C ILE A 137 0.18 5.77 -1.84
N GLN A 138 0.86 6.54 -2.69
CA GLN A 138 0.91 8.01 -2.57
C GLN A 138 -0.45 8.67 -2.80
N HIS A 139 -1.25 8.15 -3.73
CA HIS A 139 -2.60 8.66 -3.99
C HIS A 139 -3.48 8.56 -2.74
N HIS A 140 -3.55 7.38 -2.14
CA HIS A 140 -4.39 7.16 -0.96
C HIS A 140 -3.82 7.80 0.30
N THR A 141 -2.50 7.83 0.46
CA THR A 141 -1.87 8.60 1.56
C THR A 141 -2.20 10.09 1.45
N GLY A 142 -2.29 10.64 0.24
CA GLY A 142 -2.75 12.01 0.03
C GLY A 142 -4.19 12.24 0.52
N GLN A 143 -5.10 11.29 0.27
CA GLN A 143 -6.49 11.33 0.79
C GLN A 143 -6.51 11.26 2.33
N LEU A 144 -5.76 10.34 2.94
CA LEU A 144 -5.65 10.23 4.39
C LEU A 144 -5.11 11.53 5.01
N ASN A 145 -4.10 12.13 4.42
CA ASN A 145 -3.54 13.41 4.87
C ASN A 145 -4.54 14.57 4.72
N LEU A 146 -5.39 14.56 3.71
CA LEU A 146 -6.46 15.53 3.57
C LEU A 146 -7.50 15.40 4.70
N ILE A 147 -7.93 14.15 4.99
CA ILE A 147 -8.84 13.87 6.11
C ILE A 147 -8.23 14.37 7.42
N LEU A 148 -6.97 14.07 7.71
CA LEU A 148 -6.29 14.53 8.93
C LEU A 148 -6.26 16.07 9.03
N ARG A 149 -5.96 16.77 7.93
CA ARG A 149 -6.00 18.24 7.93
C ARG A 149 -7.40 18.79 8.23
N GLN A 150 -8.43 18.15 7.70
CA GLN A 150 -9.82 18.58 7.91
C GLN A 150 -10.29 18.27 9.34
N GLN A 151 -9.91 17.13 9.92
CA GLN A 151 -10.41 16.66 11.21
C GLN A 151 -9.60 17.20 12.41
N ILE A 152 -8.27 17.29 12.27
CA ILE A 152 -7.38 17.66 13.38
C ILE A 152 -6.42 18.81 13.04
N ASN A 153 -6.62 19.48 11.90
CA ASN A 153 -5.79 20.59 11.42
C ASN A 153 -4.28 20.24 11.36
N SER A 154 -3.94 18.98 11.11
CA SER A 154 -2.57 18.48 11.06
C SER A 154 -2.44 17.36 10.05
N ALA A 155 -1.24 17.13 9.54
CA ALA A 155 -0.87 15.95 8.76
C ALA A 155 0.64 15.68 8.89
N PRO A 156 1.09 14.41 8.65
CA PRO A 156 2.50 14.08 8.69
C PRO A 156 3.33 14.92 7.71
N LYS A 157 4.59 15.12 8.07
CA LYS A 157 5.56 15.77 7.18
C LYS A 157 5.91 14.86 6.01
N TRP A 158 6.31 15.47 4.90
CA TRP A 158 6.82 14.76 3.73
C TRP A 158 8.09 13.96 4.06
N VAL A 159 8.11 12.68 3.68
CA VAL A 159 9.31 11.81 3.76
C VAL A 159 10.00 11.86 2.41
N ARG A 160 11.19 12.44 2.36
CA ARG A 160 11.91 12.66 1.09
C ARG A 160 12.48 11.36 0.52
N ARG A 161 13.03 10.51 1.37
CA ARG A 161 13.57 9.18 1.08
C ARG A 161 13.84 8.41 2.37
N THR A 162 13.97 7.10 2.27
CA THR A 162 14.53 6.25 3.34
C THR A 162 15.84 5.64 2.86
N LEU A 163 16.74 5.33 3.78
CA LEU A 163 18.05 4.71 3.50
C LEU A 163 18.17 3.31 4.12
N GLU A 164 17.04 2.77 4.64
CA GLU A 164 16.98 1.47 5.32
C GLU A 164 16.65 0.33 4.35
#